data_a9a9b89188e857ce84c15e95af54749c
#
_entry.id   a9a9b89188e857ce84c15e95af54749c
#
_cell.length_a   1.000
_cell.length_b   1.000
_cell.length_c   1.000
_cell.angle_alpha   90.00
_cell.angle_beta   90.00
_cell.angle_gamma   90.00
#
_symmetry.space_group_name_H-M   'P 1'
#
loop_
_entity.id
_entity.type
_entity.pdbx_description
1 polymer ?
#
loop_
_entity_poly.entity_id
_entity_poly.type
_entity_poly.pdbx_seq_one_letter_code
_entity_poly.pdbx_strand_id
1 'polypeptide(L)'
;MNTESNKAVIALTSNGRKLALNIKKNIECDVYVNDKFLCDDTISIKGKFKEFVGDIFYKYDYLIFIMATGIVVRSICPYIKDKTEDPAIIVMDEMGKNVISLLSGHIGGANEMTMKLSEYLDSNPVITTATDVNNKSSLDMIIKKIDAHIDDFKENVKKVNSYLVEGKKVGIYMDGYYDIDTRGFVIINDKNNISDVDTLIYITNKRYIEIEHKDIIKVTPKNIVLSVGCRRDTDSNLMYESFEDFLDKKNIDKNSINVVGSVDLKKDEKAIINLSNRLKVQFKIVSREEILKVEDKFEKSEFVKKSIGVYSVVDPVSYILSGGNLIANKTKYKGITFGLGRLK
;
A
#
# COMPACT_ATOMS: atom_id res chain seq x y z
N MET A 1 -8.97 22.68 -4.79
CA MET A 1 -9.06 21.64 -3.76
C MET A 1 -7.84 21.83 -2.87
N ASN A 2 -8.00 22.28 -1.64
CA ASN A 2 -6.90 22.28 -0.68
C ASN A 2 -6.59 20.82 -0.38
N THR A 3 -5.48 20.30 -0.89
CA THR A 3 -4.91 19.04 -0.43
C THR A 3 -4.44 19.31 1.00
N GLU A 4 -5.20 18.87 2.00
CA GLU A 4 -4.73 18.91 3.39
C GLU A 4 -3.39 18.13 3.42
N SER A 5 -2.34 18.78 3.96
CA SER A 5 -1.04 18.13 4.14
C SER A 5 -1.20 16.90 5.03
N ASN A 6 -0.54 15.79 4.69
CA ASN A 6 -0.53 14.59 5.53
C ASN A 6 0.52 14.63 6.65
N LYS A 7 1.17 15.80 6.86
CA LYS A 7 2.26 15.98 7.85
C LYS A 7 2.01 17.22 8.70
N ALA A 8 2.28 17.11 10.00
CA ALA A 8 2.29 18.23 10.92
C ALA A 8 3.60 18.36 11.67
N VAL A 9 4.09 19.58 11.81
CA VAL A 9 5.26 19.94 12.63
C VAL A 9 4.77 20.77 13.82
N ILE A 10 5.11 20.36 15.02
CA ILE A 10 4.62 20.95 16.27
C ILE A 10 5.79 21.52 17.07
N ALA A 11 5.76 22.82 17.39
CA ALA A 11 6.81 23.51 18.13
C ALA A 11 6.27 24.36 19.26
N LEU A 12 6.90 24.31 20.44
CA LEU A 12 6.47 25.02 21.63
C LEU A 12 7.34 26.24 21.96
N THR A 13 8.45 26.46 21.25
CA THR A 13 9.44 27.50 21.50
C THR A 13 9.68 28.37 20.27
N SER A 14 10.29 29.55 20.45
CA SER A 14 10.65 30.43 19.33
C SER A 14 11.68 29.78 18.38
N ASN A 15 12.67 29.07 18.92
CA ASN A 15 13.67 28.37 18.12
C ASN A 15 13.03 27.19 17.38
N GLY A 16 12.19 26.41 18.07
CA GLY A 16 11.43 25.32 17.44
C GLY A 16 10.55 25.81 16.30
N ARG A 17 9.86 26.98 16.43
CA ARG A 17 9.11 27.59 15.33
C ARG A 17 10.00 27.91 14.13
N LYS A 18 11.18 28.51 14.35
CA LYS A 18 12.11 28.82 13.25
C LYS A 18 12.53 27.53 12.51
N LEU A 19 12.84 26.47 13.25
CA LEU A 19 13.17 25.17 12.68
C LEU A 19 11.98 24.56 11.93
N ALA A 20 10.76 24.63 12.49
CA ALA A 20 9.55 24.15 11.84
C ALA A 20 9.28 24.85 10.50
N LEU A 21 9.43 26.18 10.46
CA LEU A 21 9.29 26.95 9.22
C LEU A 21 10.42 26.65 8.20
N ASN A 22 11.61 26.32 8.67
CA ASN A 22 12.68 25.84 7.80
C ASN A 22 12.33 24.48 7.17
N ILE A 23 11.79 23.54 7.94
CA ILE A 23 11.31 22.24 7.44
C ILE A 23 10.21 22.45 6.38
N LYS A 24 9.25 23.35 6.65
CA LYS A 24 8.14 23.66 5.72
C LYS A 24 8.59 24.12 4.34
N LYS A 25 9.76 24.71 4.19
CA LYS A 25 10.30 25.13 2.87
C LYS A 25 10.57 23.96 1.92
N ASN A 26 10.84 22.77 2.46
CA ASN A 26 11.20 21.59 1.65
C ASN A 26 10.23 20.42 1.81
N ILE A 27 9.40 20.45 2.83
CA ILE A 27 8.42 19.40 3.13
C ILE A 27 7.07 20.08 3.33
N GLU A 28 6.11 19.76 2.48
CA GLU A 28 4.73 20.22 2.64
C GLU A 28 4.17 19.70 3.96
N CYS A 29 3.84 20.63 4.88
CA CYS A 29 3.37 20.32 6.22
C CYS A 29 2.60 21.50 6.84
N ASP A 30 1.70 21.19 7.77
CA ASP A 30 1.10 22.16 8.68
C ASP A 30 2.05 22.41 9.84
N VAL A 31 2.19 23.69 10.25
CA VAL A 31 3.06 24.05 11.37
C VAL A 31 2.22 24.59 12.52
N TYR A 32 2.23 23.88 13.65
CA TYR A 32 1.51 24.24 14.87
C TYR A 32 2.42 24.86 15.90
N VAL A 33 2.02 26.00 16.46
CA VAL A 33 2.77 26.73 17.48
C VAL A 33 1.85 27.30 18.57
N ASN A 34 2.42 27.63 19.73
CA ASN A 34 1.68 28.38 20.74
C ASN A 34 1.30 29.78 20.22
N ASP A 35 0.16 30.35 20.69
CA ASP A 35 -0.37 31.64 20.28
C ASP A 35 0.68 32.76 20.29
N LYS A 36 1.56 32.77 21.29
CA LYS A 36 2.63 33.79 21.43
C LYS A 36 3.68 33.74 20.32
N PHE A 37 3.69 32.69 19.51
CA PHE A 37 4.62 32.48 18.39
C PHE A 37 3.92 32.42 17.03
N LEU A 38 2.63 32.76 16.98
CA LEU A 38 1.83 32.75 15.76
C LEU A 38 2.41 33.68 14.68
N CYS A 39 2.35 33.25 13.42
CA CYS A 39 2.64 34.09 12.26
C CYS A 39 1.89 33.49 11.04
N ASP A 40 1.95 34.15 9.86
CA ASP A 40 1.12 33.86 8.70
C ASP A 40 1.17 32.39 8.23
N ASP A 41 2.32 31.72 8.37
CA ASP A 41 2.53 30.35 7.93
C ASP A 41 2.31 29.30 9.02
N THR A 42 1.71 29.68 10.16
CA THR A 42 1.54 28.79 11.31
C THR A 42 0.10 28.75 11.79
N ILE A 43 -0.23 27.66 12.49
CA ILE A 43 -1.55 27.40 13.08
C ILE A 43 -1.42 27.41 14.61
N SER A 44 -2.37 28.02 15.29
CA SER A 44 -2.37 28.09 16.75
C SER A 44 -2.74 26.74 17.38
N ILE A 45 -1.96 26.30 18.38
CA ILE A 45 -2.32 25.21 19.28
C ILE A 45 -3.42 25.69 20.23
N LYS A 46 -4.62 25.12 20.14
CA LYS A 46 -5.76 25.48 21.01
C LYS A 46 -5.90 24.51 22.19
N GLY A 47 -6.30 25.07 23.34
CA GLY A 47 -6.57 24.27 24.54
C GLY A 47 -5.33 23.70 25.23
N LYS A 48 -5.52 22.61 25.96
CA LYS A 48 -4.42 21.91 26.61
C LYS A 48 -3.64 21.08 25.61
N PHE A 49 -2.31 21.12 25.66
CA PHE A 49 -1.43 20.46 24.69
C PHE A 49 -1.74 18.98 24.49
N LYS A 50 -2.06 18.24 25.55
CA LYS A 50 -2.41 16.82 25.47
C LYS A 50 -3.71 16.57 24.70
N GLU A 51 -4.73 17.41 24.89
CA GLU A 51 -6.01 17.36 24.17
C GLU A 51 -5.79 17.69 22.68
N PHE A 52 -5.07 18.76 22.39
CA PHE A 52 -4.66 19.12 21.03
C PHE A 52 -3.93 17.97 20.31
N VAL A 53 -2.99 17.29 20.98
CA VAL A 53 -2.30 16.12 20.38
C VAL A 53 -3.31 15.02 20.04
N GLY A 54 -4.32 14.77 20.87
CA GLY A 54 -5.40 13.83 20.58
C GLY A 54 -6.21 14.18 19.34
N ASP A 55 -6.53 15.45 19.16
CA ASP A 55 -7.29 15.94 18.02
C ASP A 55 -6.58 15.76 16.68
N ILE A 56 -5.24 15.78 16.70
CA ILE A 56 -4.43 15.66 15.49
C ILE A 56 -3.82 14.28 15.29
N PHE A 57 -3.86 13.38 16.28
CA PHE A 57 -3.10 12.12 16.28
C PHE A 57 -3.40 11.24 15.07
N TYR A 58 -4.67 11.10 14.71
CA TYR A 58 -5.09 10.33 13.52
C TYR A 58 -5.50 11.19 12.32
N LYS A 59 -5.28 12.52 12.42
CA LYS A 59 -5.54 13.43 11.30
C LYS A 59 -4.38 13.44 10.30
N TYR A 60 -3.17 13.17 10.77
CA TYR A 60 -1.93 13.21 9.98
C TYR A 60 -1.26 11.84 9.98
N ASP A 61 -0.60 11.52 8.86
CA ASP A 61 0.24 10.31 8.75
C ASP A 61 1.58 10.50 9.48
N TYR A 62 2.07 11.75 9.56
CA TYR A 62 3.35 12.10 10.20
C TYR A 62 3.18 13.25 11.18
N LEU A 63 3.63 13.04 12.42
CA LEU A 63 3.71 14.06 13.46
C LEU A 63 5.17 14.27 13.87
N ILE A 64 5.69 15.46 13.58
CA ILE A 64 7.07 15.86 13.86
C ILE A 64 7.05 16.84 15.03
N PHE A 65 7.57 16.44 16.18
CA PHE A 65 7.58 17.24 17.40
C PHE A 65 8.96 17.85 17.63
N ILE A 66 9.04 19.16 17.71
CA ILE A 66 10.26 19.92 18.06
C ILE A 66 10.19 20.30 19.53
N MET A 67 10.51 19.36 20.41
CA MET A 67 10.47 19.50 21.87
C MET A 67 11.11 18.28 22.57
N ALA A 68 11.21 18.35 23.90
CA ALA A 68 11.73 17.25 24.68
C ALA A 68 10.91 15.95 24.50
N THR A 69 11.59 14.82 24.24
CA THR A 69 11.00 13.48 24.02
C THR A 69 10.01 13.07 25.10
N GLY A 70 10.31 13.41 26.39
CA GLY A 70 9.43 13.07 27.51
C GLY A 70 8.08 13.82 27.47
N ILE A 71 8.01 15.01 26.87
CA ILE A 71 6.74 15.73 26.66
C ILE A 71 5.92 14.96 25.62
N VAL A 72 6.56 14.58 24.50
CA VAL A 72 5.89 13.86 23.41
C VAL A 72 5.33 12.53 23.92
N VAL A 73 6.14 11.70 24.56
CA VAL A 73 5.72 10.39 25.10
C VAL A 73 4.48 10.51 25.99
N ARG A 74 4.49 11.46 26.96
CA ARG A 74 3.35 11.66 27.85
C ARG A 74 2.10 12.18 27.14
N SER A 75 2.27 12.89 26.03
CA SER A 75 1.14 13.45 25.27
C SER A 75 0.50 12.44 24.32
N ILE A 76 1.29 11.56 23.69
CA ILE A 76 0.79 10.56 22.73
C ILE A 76 0.30 9.27 23.40
N CYS A 77 0.83 8.93 24.59
CA CYS A 77 0.56 7.65 25.27
C CYS A 77 -0.93 7.25 25.35
N PRO A 78 -1.90 8.15 25.60
CA PRO A 78 -3.31 7.77 25.64
C PRO A 78 -3.93 7.40 24.29
N TYR A 79 -3.27 7.73 23.18
CA TYR A 79 -3.80 7.59 21.82
C TYR A 79 -3.16 6.46 21.06
N ILE A 80 -2.04 5.91 21.53
CA ILE A 80 -1.33 4.79 20.89
C ILE A 80 -2.18 3.53 20.93
N LYS A 81 -2.35 2.85 19.79
CA LYS A 81 -3.10 1.60 19.65
C LYS A 81 -2.24 0.48 19.08
N ASP A 82 -1.78 0.64 17.84
CA ASP A 82 -1.07 -0.40 17.11
C ASP A 82 -0.13 0.18 16.04
N LYS A 83 1.02 -0.46 15.86
CA LYS A 83 2.04 -0.02 14.90
C LYS A 83 1.59 0.04 13.43
N THR A 84 0.43 -0.56 13.10
CA THR A 84 -0.15 -0.55 11.75
C THR A 84 -1.17 0.56 11.54
N GLU A 85 -1.65 1.20 12.63
CA GLU A 85 -2.65 2.26 12.61
C GLU A 85 -2.08 3.60 13.06
N ASP A 86 -1.11 3.56 14.00
CA ASP A 86 -0.55 4.76 14.61
C ASP A 86 0.31 5.55 13.61
N PRO A 87 0.22 6.88 13.62
CA PRO A 87 1.04 7.72 12.74
C PRO A 87 2.53 7.59 13.04
N ALA A 88 3.34 7.97 12.07
CA ALA A 88 4.78 8.14 12.25
C ALA A 88 5.08 9.29 13.22
N ILE A 89 5.72 9.00 14.34
CA ILE A 89 6.12 10.02 15.31
C ILE A 89 7.63 10.24 15.25
N ILE A 90 8.02 11.46 14.92
CA ILE A 90 9.40 11.91 14.90
C ILE A 90 9.59 13.00 15.97
N VAL A 91 10.67 12.94 16.70
CA VAL A 91 11.02 13.95 17.72
C VAL A 91 12.36 14.58 17.41
N MET A 92 12.45 15.89 17.57
CA MET A 92 13.67 16.65 17.35
C MET A 92 13.94 17.57 18.53
N ASP A 93 15.20 17.84 18.83
CA ASP A 93 15.56 18.96 19.69
C ASP A 93 15.36 20.30 18.95
N GLU A 94 15.26 21.40 19.70
CA GLU A 94 14.95 22.73 19.11
C GLU A 94 16.10 23.30 18.26
N MET A 95 17.29 22.73 18.32
CA MET A 95 18.43 23.09 17.48
C MET A 95 18.52 22.22 16.22
N GLY A 96 17.68 21.18 16.12
CA GLY A 96 17.68 20.25 14.99
C GLY A 96 18.91 19.36 14.93
N LYS A 97 19.63 19.14 16.04
CA LYS A 97 20.85 18.33 16.07
C LYS A 97 20.56 16.82 15.99
N ASN A 98 19.47 16.39 16.59
CA ASN A 98 19.06 15.00 16.61
C ASN A 98 17.65 14.85 16.10
N VAL A 99 17.42 13.88 15.21
CA VAL A 99 16.10 13.50 14.69
C VAL A 99 15.84 12.06 15.10
N ILE A 100 14.83 11.85 15.92
CA ILE A 100 14.55 10.57 16.57
C ILE A 100 13.29 9.95 15.95
N SER A 101 13.42 8.75 15.39
CA SER A 101 12.26 7.91 15.02
C SER A 101 11.69 7.29 16.31
N LEU A 102 10.58 7.85 16.81
CA LEU A 102 10.02 7.46 18.11
C LEU A 102 8.97 6.35 18.00
N LEU A 103 8.07 6.42 17.03
CA LEU A 103 6.96 5.48 16.87
C LEU A 103 6.69 5.20 15.38
N SER A 104 6.21 3.99 15.06
CA SER A 104 5.83 3.56 13.71
C SER A 104 6.97 3.67 12.68
N GLY A 105 8.16 3.16 13.06
CA GLY A 105 9.41 3.29 12.30
C GLY A 105 9.32 2.76 10.87
N HIS A 106 8.84 1.52 10.68
CA HIS A 106 8.76 0.84 9.37
C HIS A 106 7.49 1.22 8.60
N ILE A 107 6.35 0.60 8.92
CA ILE A 107 5.09 0.75 8.18
C ILE A 107 4.61 2.20 8.21
N GLY A 108 4.67 2.89 9.34
CA GLY A 108 4.33 4.29 9.45
C GLY A 108 5.29 5.22 8.70
N GLY A 109 6.55 4.79 8.49
CA GLY A 109 7.56 5.55 7.73
C GLY A 109 8.38 6.52 8.59
N ALA A 110 8.36 6.42 9.95
CA ALA A 110 9.13 7.33 10.79
C ALA A 110 10.64 7.21 10.56
N ASN A 111 11.18 6.01 10.27
CA ASN A 111 12.60 5.83 9.97
C ASN A 111 13.01 6.56 8.68
N GLU A 112 12.23 6.40 7.60
CA GLU A 112 12.47 7.06 6.32
C GLU A 112 12.41 8.59 6.47
N MET A 113 11.38 9.11 7.16
CA MET A 113 11.23 10.54 7.40
C MET A 113 12.35 11.08 8.29
N THR A 114 12.81 10.32 9.29
CA THR A 114 13.97 10.65 10.13
C THR A 114 15.22 10.82 9.28
N MET A 115 15.52 9.88 8.37
CA MET A 115 16.66 9.98 7.45
C MET A 115 16.55 11.21 6.55
N LYS A 116 15.39 11.43 5.93
CA LYS A 116 15.13 12.57 5.05
C LYS A 116 15.31 13.93 5.75
N LEU A 117 14.78 14.05 6.96
CA LEU A 117 14.94 15.26 7.77
C LEU A 117 16.39 15.47 8.19
N SER A 118 17.08 14.39 8.58
CA SER A 118 18.48 14.45 9.00
C SER A 118 19.42 14.85 7.86
N GLU A 119 19.20 14.35 6.66
CA GLU A 119 19.96 14.75 5.47
C GLU A 119 19.73 16.24 5.14
N TYR A 120 18.46 16.68 5.16
CA TYR A 120 18.13 18.07 4.87
C TYR A 120 18.68 19.07 5.89
N LEU A 121 18.70 18.70 7.19
CA LEU A 121 19.10 19.59 8.29
C LEU A 121 20.55 19.40 8.72
N ASP A 122 21.29 18.48 8.12
CA ASP A 122 22.63 18.04 8.57
C ASP A 122 22.61 17.61 10.06
N SER A 123 21.64 16.77 10.39
CA SER A 123 21.35 16.31 11.75
C SER A 123 21.78 14.86 11.96
N ASN A 124 21.87 14.45 13.22
CA ASN A 124 22.11 13.06 13.58
C ASN A 124 20.80 12.25 13.61
N PRO A 125 20.59 11.25 12.72
CA PRO A 125 19.43 10.37 12.79
C PRO A 125 19.58 9.37 13.92
N VAL A 126 18.51 9.22 14.73
CA VAL A 126 18.46 8.24 15.81
C VAL A 126 17.38 7.21 15.48
N ILE A 127 17.81 6.07 14.96
CA ILE A 127 16.97 4.92 14.61
C ILE A 127 17.43 3.73 15.43
N THR A 128 16.49 3.08 16.14
CA THR A 128 16.79 1.98 17.07
C THR A 128 16.21 0.65 16.63
N THR A 129 15.55 0.60 15.47
CA THR A 129 14.94 -0.62 14.95
C THR A 129 16.00 -1.65 14.59
N ALA A 130 15.89 -2.86 15.12
CA ALA A 130 16.95 -3.89 15.01
C ALA A 130 17.30 -4.24 13.55
N THR A 131 16.34 -4.30 12.65
CA THR A 131 16.59 -4.54 11.20
C THR A 131 17.42 -3.43 10.58
N ASP A 132 17.09 -2.16 10.86
CA ASP A 132 17.84 -1.02 10.31
C ASP A 132 19.27 -0.97 10.88
N VAL A 133 19.44 -1.16 12.19
CA VAL A 133 20.76 -1.19 12.84
C VAL A 133 21.65 -2.31 12.29
N ASN A 134 21.05 -3.46 11.91
CA ASN A 134 21.77 -4.58 11.29
C ASN A 134 21.85 -4.49 9.75
N ASN A 135 21.46 -3.35 9.16
CA ASN A 135 21.42 -3.14 7.71
C ASN A 135 20.63 -4.23 6.95
N LYS A 136 19.51 -4.64 7.51
CA LYS A 136 18.61 -5.65 6.93
C LYS A 136 17.28 -5.00 6.57
N SER A 137 16.66 -5.48 5.50
CA SER A 137 15.28 -5.17 5.17
C SER A 137 14.31 -5.90 6.11
N SER A 138 13.02 -5.70 5.94
CA SER A 138 11.99 -6.34 6.75
C SER A 138 10.81 -6.78 5.89
N LEU A 139 10.09 -7.83 6.33
CA LEU A 139 8.96 -8.36 5.57
C LEU A 139 7.82 -7.35 5.44
N ASP A 140 7.54 -6.57 6.47
CA ASP A 140 6.49 -5.55 6.46
C ASP A 140 6.79 -4.42 5.45
N MET A 141 8.05 -4.04 5.27
CA MET A 141 8.44 -3.07 4.23
C MET A 141 8.25 -3.63 2.83
N ILE A 142 8.59 -4.90 2.60
CA ILE A 142 8.34 -5.58 1.33
C ILE A 142 6.83 -5.60 1.03
N ILE A 143 6.00 -6.03 1.99
CA ILE A 143 4.54 -6.10 1.85
C ILE A 143 3.96 -4.71 1.50
N LYS A 144 4.40 -3.67 2.21
CA LYS A 144 3.98 -2.28 1.95
C LYS A 144 4.39 -1.82 0.56
N LYS A 145 5.65 -2.08 0.16
CA LYS A 145 6.21 -1.63 -1.14
C LYS A 145 5.43 -2.16 -2.34
N ILE A 146 4.99 -3.42 -2.28
CA ILE A 146 4.27 -4.08 -3.38
C ILE A 146 2.76 -4.16 -3.15
N ASP A 147 2.23 -3.45 -2.14
CA ASP A 147 0.82 -3.50 -1.73
C ASP A 147 0.30 -4.94 -1.69
N ALA A 148 0.90 -5.79 -0.85
CA ALA A 148 0.59 -7.20 -0.84
C ALA A 148 -0.31 -7.59 0.34
N HIS A 149 -1.11 -8.64 0.12
CA HIS A 149 -1.81 -9.38 1.16
C HIS A 149 -0.93 -10.51 1.70
N ILE A 150 -1.03 -10.76 2.98
CA ILE A 150 -0.43 -11.90 3.70
C ILE A 150 -1.38 -12.32 4.81
N ASP A 151 -1.54 -13.61 4.99
CA ASP A 151 -2.27 -14.15 6.13
C ASP A 151 -1.43 -14.00 7.41
N ASP A 152 -2.08 -13.90 8.57
CA ASP A 152 -1.44 -13.77 9.89
C ASP A 152 -0.30 -12.74 9.93
N PHE A 153 -0.56 -11.56 9.36
CA PHE A 153 0.42 -10.48 9.15
C PHE A 153 1.34 -10.26 10.34
N LYS A 154 0.77 -10.05 11.57
CA LYS A 154 1.57 -9.71 12.76
C LYS A 154 2.53 -10.84 13.15
N GLU A 155 2.07 -12.08 13.08
CA GLU A 155 2.84 -13.26 13.43
C GLU A 155 3.97 -13.50 12.42
N ASN A 156 3.63 -13.53 11.13
CA ASN A 156 4.59 -13.77 10.05
C ASN A 156 5.66 -12.67 9.96
N VAL A 157 5.27 -11.40 10.09
CA VAL A 157 6.24 -10.28 10.12
C VAL A 157 7.17 -10.41 11.31
N LYS A 158 6.64 -10.65 12.52
CA LYS A 158 7.46 -10.83 13.73
C LYS A 158 8.45 -11.97 13.56
N LYS A 159 8.00 -13.13 13.08
CA LYS A 159 8.81 -14.32 12.85
C LYS A 159 9.96 -14.04 11.88
N VAL A 160 9.64 -13.50 10.68
CA VAL A 160 10.64 -13.25 9.64
C VAL A 160 11.67 -12.23 10.11
N ASN A 161 11.22 -11.11 10.69
CA ASN A 161 12.13 -10.06 11.15
C ASN A 161 13.04 -10.56 12.29
N SER A 162 12.52 -11.42 13.21
CA SER A 162 13.34 -12.10 14.22
C SER A 162 14.39 -13.01 13.57
N TYR A 163 14.01 -13.85 12.61
CA TYR A 163 14.91 -14.75 11.89
C TYR A 163 16.03 -13.99 11.18
N LEU A 164 15.71 -12.87 10.53
CA LEU A 164 16.72 -12.02 9.92
C LEU A 164 17.71 -11.48 10.94
N VAL A 165 17.25 -10.98 12.09
CA VAL A 165 18.13 -10.46 13.15
C VAL A 165 18.99 -11.57 13.77
N GLU A 166 18.42 -12.77 13.98
CA GLU A 166 19.11 -13.95 14.51
C GLU A 166 20.11 -14.58 13.53
N GLY A 167 20.16 -14.11 12.28
CA GLY A 167 21.07 -14.63 11.25
C GLY A 167 20.60 -15.93 10.60
N LYS A 168 19.33 -16.33 10.77
CA LYS A 168 18.74 -17.45 10.04
C LYS A 168 18.57 -17.13 8.56
N LYS A 169 18.56 -18.15 7.72
CA LYS A 169 18.40 -18.00 6.28
C LYS A 169 16.93 -17.87 5.92
N VAL A 170 16.49 -16.68 5.57
CA VAL A 170 15.14 -16.42 5.04
C VAL A 170 15.23 -16.27 3.53
N GLY A 171 14.59 -17.21 2.81
CA GLY A 171 14.55 -17.20 1.34
C GLY A 171 13.41 -16.36 0.80
N ILE A 172 13.63 -15.70 -0.35
CA ILE A 172 12.58 -15.10 -1.17
C ILE A 172 12.59 -15.74 -2.54
N TYR A 173 11.45 -16.32 -2.93
CA TYR A 173 11.16 -16.77 -4.28
C TYR A 173 10.00 -15.97 -4.87
N MET A 174 10.13 -15.52 -6.12
CA MET A 174 9.17 -14.60 -6.75
C MET A 174 8.69 -15.12 -8.10
N ASP A 175 7.37 -15.13 -8.32
CA ASP A 175 6.77 -15.32 -9.64
C ASP A 175 6.71 -13.99 -10.41
N GLY A 176 7.84 -13.49 -10.86
CA GLY A 176 7.96 -12.21 -11.55
C GLY A 176 8.99 -11.30 -10.90
N TYR A 177 9.16 -10.12 -11.46
CA TYR A 177 10.07 -9.10 -10.94
C TYR A 177 9.32 -8.11 -10.05
N TYR A 178 9.86 -7.85 -8.87
CA TYR A 178 9.41 -6.81 -7.95
C TYR A 178 10.62 -6.01 -7.47
N ASP A 179 10.55 -4.69 -7.58
CA ASP A 179 11.55 -3.77 -7.05
C ASP A 179 11.38 -3.65 -5.53
N ILE A 180 12.03 -4.56 -4.80
CA ILE A 180 11.98 -4.65 -3.33
C ILE A 180 13.37 -4.66 -2.73
N ASP A 181 13.49 -4.18 -1.50
CA ASP A 181 14.72 -4.26 -0.73
C ASP A 181 14.91 -5.67 -0.16
N THR A 182 15.90 -6.37 -0.66
CA THR A 182 16.18 -7.77 -0.29
C THR A 182 17.38 -7.93 0.65
N ARG A 183 17.89 -6.86 1.25
CA ARG A 183 19.01 -6.94 2.20
C ARG A 183 18.71 -7.88 3.35
N GLY A 184 19.58 -8.84 3.58
CA GLY A 184 19.45 -9.87 4.61
C GLY A 184 18.65 -11.11 4.19
N PHE A 185 17.97 -11.08 3.04
CA PHE A 185 17.29 -12.24 2.47
C PHE A 185 18.16 -12.98 1.48
N VAL A 186 17.90 -14.27 1.32
CA VAL A 186 18.48 -15.13 0.27
C VAL A 186 17.55 -15.16 -0.93
N ILE A 187 17.97 -14.60 -2.06
CA ILE A 187 17.17 -14.64 -3.29
C ILE A 187 17.29 -16.01 -3.93
N ILE A 188 16.16 -16.68 -4.14
CA ILE A 188 16.05 -18.00 -4.73
C ILE A 188 15.58 -17.84 -6.16
N ASN A 189 16.46 -18.16 -7.12
CA ASN A 189 16.17 -18.12 -8.55
C ASN A 189 15.76 -19.49 -9.11
N ASP A 190 16.14 -20.58 -8.42
CA ASP A 190 15.83 -21.95 -8.80
C ASP A 190 15.05 -22.64 -7.68
N LYS A 191 13.93 -23.25 -8.01
CA LYS A 191 13.09 -24.03 -7.08
C LYS A 191 13.84 -25.17 -6.41
N ASN A 192 14.90 -25.69 -7.02
CA ASN A 192 15.72 -26.76 -6.45
C ASN A 192 16.52 -26.32 -5.20
N ASN A 193 16.72 -25.01 -5.01
CA ASN A 193 17.50 -24.45 -3.88
C ASN A 193 16.62 -24.00 -2.69
N ILE A 194 15.35 -24.33 -2.71
CA ILE A 194 14.37 -23.90 -1.68
C ILE A 194 14.64 -24.59 -0.33
N SER A 195 15.19 -25.80 -0.33
CA SER A 195 15.48 -26.56 0.89
C SER A 195 16.55 -25.94 1.79
N ASP A 196 17.36 -25.03 1.26
CA ASP A 196 18.55 -24.48 1.95
C ASP A 196 18.24 -23.30 2.88
N VAL A 197 16.96 -22.96 3.03
CA VAL A 197 16.51 -21.85 3.89
C VAL A 197 15.64 -22.33 5.05
N ASP A 198 15.63 -21.57 6.14
CA ASP A 198 14.84 -21.88 7.33
C ASP A 198 13.35 -21.58 7.12
N THR A 199 13.04 -20.52 6.37
CA THR A 199 11.70 -20.09 5.97
C THR A 199 11.74 -19.57 4.55
N LEU A 200 10.70 -19.83 3.77
CA LEU A 200 10.52 -19.36 2.41
C LEU A 200 9.40 -18.33 2.32
N ILE A 201 9.71 -17.13 1.86
CA ILE A 201 8.74 -16.14 1.43
C ILE A 201 8.48 -16.39 -0.06
N TYR A 202 7.24 -16.70 -0.42
CA TYR A 202 6.85 -16.87 -1.81
C TYR A 202 5.93 -15.73 -2.26
N ILE A 203 6.47 -14.83 -3.09
CA ILE A 203 5.74 -13.71 -3.66
C ILE A 203 5.07 -14.15 -4.95
N THR A 204 3.73 -14.29 -4.95
CA THR A 204 2.99 -14.84 -6.07
C THR A 204 1.52 -14.38 -6.09
N ASN A 205 0.95 -14.27 -7.30
CA ASN A 205 -0.49 -14.11 -7.50
C ASN A 205 -1.24 -15.45 -7.56
N LYS A 206 -0.55 -16.59 -7.51
CA LYS A 206 -1.19 -17.90 -7.61
C LYS A 206 -2.04 -18.23 -6.39
N ARG A 207 -3.19 -18.85 -6.62
CA ARG A 207 -4.04 -19.40 -5.58
C ARG A 207 -3.40 -20.63 -4.94
N TYR A 208 -2.92 -21.55 -5.77
CA TYR A 208 -2.26 -22.80 -5.36
C TYR A 208 -0.77 -22.74 -5.64
N ILE A 209 0.01 -23.13 -4.65
CA ILE A 209 1.47 -23.15 -4.69
C ILE A 209 1.92 -24.59 -4.97
N GLU A 210 2.75 -24.75 -5.99
CA GLU A 210 3.37 -26.04 -6.37
C GLU A 210 4.79 -26.16 -5.83
N ILE A 211 5.01 -25.72 -4.60
CA ILE A 211 6.31 -25.72 -3.93
C ILE A 211 6.14 -26.38 -2.58
N GLU A 212 6.98 -27.36 -2.28
CA GLU A 212 7.02 -28.01 -0.97
C GLU A 212 8.20 -27.46 -0.16
N HIS A 213 7.90 -26.85 0.96
CA HIS A 213 8.86 -26.43 1.97
C HIS A 213 8.23 -26.52 3.35
N LYS A 214 9.04 -26.85 4.37
CA LYS A 214 8.55 -27.01 5.76
C LYS A 214 7.86 -25.76 6.35
N ASP A 215 8.18 -24.60 5.82
CA ASP A 215 7.73 -23.31 6.33
C ASP A 215 7.65 -22.28 5.19
N ILE A 216 6.45 -22.10 4.64
CA ILE A 216 6.17 -21.18 3.53
C ILE A 216 5.28 -20.05 4.02
N ILE A 217 5.68 -18.83 3.72
CA ILE A 217 4.89 -17.62 3.90
C ILE A 217 4.53 -17.10 2.52
N LYS A 218 3.25 -17.18 2.16
CA LYS A 218 2.75 -16.66 0.90
C LYS A 218 2.50 -15.16 1.02
N VAL A 219 3.06 -14.39 0.10
CA VAL A 219 2.83 -12.94 -0.06
C VAL A 219 2.16 -12.72 -1.41
N THR A 220 0.96 -12.15 -1.40
CA THR A 220 0.12 -12.00 -2.60
C THR A 220 0.03 -10.52 -3.00
N PRO A 221 0.80 -10.07 -4.02
CA PRO A 221 0.76 -8.68 -4.48
C PRO A 221 -0.62 -8.31 -5.03
N LYS A 222 -1.15 -7.16 -4.66
CA LYS A 222 -2.42 -6.62 -5.18
C LYS A 222 -2.19 -5.85 -6.46
N ASN A 223 -1.92 -6.55 -7.53
CA ASN A 223 -1.57 -5.94 -8.82
C ASN A 223 -2.38 -6.50 -10.01
N ILE A 224 -3.45 -7.23 -9.73
CA ILE A 224 -4.30 -7.80 -10.79
C ILE A 224 -5.51 -6.90 -11.03
N VAL A 225 -5.72 -6.56 -12.29
CA VAL A 225 -6.93 -5.91 -12.81
C VAL A 225 -7.91 -6.99 -13.23
N LEU A 226 -9.12 -6.97 -12.67
CA LEU A 226 -10.24 -7.80 -13.11
C LEU A 226 -11.19 -6.96 -13.96
N SER A 227 -11.37 -7.27 -15.23
CA SER A 227 -12.41 -6.66 -16.05
C SER A 227 -13.63 -7.57 -16.16
N VAL A 228 -14.82 -6.97 -16.13
CA VAL A 228 -16.09 -7.69 -16.12
C VAL A 228 -17.03 -7.15 -17.18
N GLY A 229 -17.60 -8.03 -17.98
CA GLY A 229 -18.72 -7.78 -18.84
C GLY A 229 -19.88 -8.74 -18.49
N CYS A 230 -21.09 -8.25 -18.44
CA CYS A 230 -22.26 -9.09 -18.13
C CYS A 230 -23.52 -8.57 -18.82
N ARG A 231 -24.58 -9.37 -18.84
CA ARG A 231 -25.93 -8.92 -19.21
C ARG A 231 -26.46 -7.94 -18.15
N ARG A 232 -27.46 -7.15 -18.50
CA ARG A 232 -28.15 -6.27 -17.55
C ARG A 232 -28.86 -7.13 -16.52
N ASP A 233 -28.91 -6.63 -15.28
CA ASP A 233 -29.56 -7.29 -14.13
C ASP A 233 -29.05 -8.73 -13.88
N THR A 234 -27.76 -8.94 -14.07
CA THR A 234 -27.11 -10.20 -13.72
C THR A 234 -27.23 -10.46 -12.23
N ASP A 235 -27.58 -11.71 -11.85
CA ASP A 235 -27.62 -12.11 -10.44
C ASP A 235 -26.25 -12.01 -9.76
N SER A 236 -26.21 -11.39 -8.57
CA SER A 236 -24.96 -11.13 -7.86
C SER A 236 -24.27 -12.39 -7.34
N ASN A 237 -25.04 -13.44 -6.99
CA ASN A 237 -24.47 -14.70 -6.51
C ASN A 237 -23.89 -15.47 -7.71
N LEU A 238 -24.61 -15.54 -8.82
CA LEU A 238 -24.09 -16.12 -10.06
C LEU A 238 -22.80 -15.42 -10.52
N MET A 239 -22.74 -14.08 -10.40
CA MET A 239 -21.52 -13.31 -10.68
C MET A 239 -20.35 -13.78 -9.80
N TYR A 240 -20.57 -13.89 -8.48
CA TYR A 240 -19.53 -14.26 -7.53
C TYR A 240 -19.08 -15.72 -7.71
N GLU A 241 -20.00 -16.66 -7.89
CA GLU A 241 -19.68 -18.07 -8.16
C GLU A 241 -18.87 -18.23 -9.46
N SER A 242 -19.29 -17.52 -10.52
CA SER A 242 -18.57 -17.53 -11.79
C SER A 242 -17.17 -16.88 -11.66
N PHE A 243 -17.03 -15.88 -10.84
CA PHE A 243 -15.75 -15.24 -10.53
C PHE A 243 -14.82 -16.20 -9.79
N GLU A 244 -15.29 -16.90 -8.74
CA GLU A 244 -14.47 -17.87 -8.00
C GLU A 244 -14.01 -19.01 -8.90
N ASP A 245 -14.90 -19.59 -9.75
CA ASP A 245 -14.55 -20.63 -10.73
C ASP A 245 -13.55 -20.11 -11.77
N PHE A 246 -13.70 -18.84 -12.21
CA PHE A 246 -12.76 -18.21 -13.12
C PHE A 246 -11.35 -18.10 -12.52
N LEU A 247 -11.24 -17.60 -11.29
CA LEU A 247 -9.95 -17.47 -10.62
C LEU A 247 -9.31 -18.82 -10.32
N ASP A 248 -10.12 -19.81 -9.95
CA ASP A 248 -9.67 -21.18 -9.70
C ASP A 248 -9.01 -21.78 -10.96
N LYS A 249 -9.71 -21.73 -12.10
CA LYS A 249 -9.21 -22.19 -13.39
C LYS A 249 -7.96 -21.46 -13.89
N LYS A 250 -7.80 -20.20 -13.49
CA LYS A 250 -6.63 -19.39 -13.86
C LYS A 250 -5.51 -19.49 -12.82
N ASN A 251 -5.73 -20.20 -11.73
CA ASN A 251 -4.84 -20.29 -10.57
C ASN A 251 -4.43 -18.88 -10.05
N ILE A 252 -5.41 -17.99 -9.89
CA ILE A 252 -5.20 -16.61 -9.40
C ILE A 252 -5.85 -16.47 -8.02
N ASP A 253 -5.11 -15.93 -7.08
CA ASP A 253 -5.62 -15.61 -5.74
C ASP A 253 -6.49 -14.33 -5.77
N LYS A 254 -7.67 -14.39 -5.18
CA LYS A 254 -8.59 -13.25 -5.12
C LYS A 254 -8.00 -12.03 -4.38
N ASN A 255 -7.11 -12.28 -3.42
CA ASN A 255 -6.42 -11.21 -2.68
C ASN A 255 -5.42 -10.44 -3.57
N SER A 256 -5.13 -10.94 -4.77
CA SER A 256 -4.29 -10.24 -5.75
C SER A 256 -5.05 -9.18 -6.56
N ILE A 257 -6.39 -9.18 -6.51
CA ILE A 257 -7.21 -8.21 -7.24
C ILE A 257 -7.02 -6.81 -6.61
N ASN A 258 -6.59 -5.87 -7.43
CA ASN A 258 -6.43 -4.47 -7.07
C ASN A 258 -7.66 -3.63 -7.44
N VAL A 259 -8.25 -3.91 -8.60
CA VAL A 259 -9.33 -3.13 -9.16
C VAL A 259 -10.27 -4.00 -10.00
N VAL A 260 -11.57 -3.71 -9.92
CA VAL A 260 -12.58 -4.24 -10.84
C VAL A 260 -12.90 -3.17 -11.87
N GLY A 261 -12.90 -3.51 -13.16
CA GLY A 261 -13.18 -2.59 -14.24
C GLY A 261 -14.35 -3.02 -15.13
N SER A 262 -15.08 -2.06 -15.68
CA SER A 262 -16.08 -2.28 -16.74
C SER A 262 -16.29 -1.04 -17.59
N VAL A 263 -17.13 -1.17 -18.64
CA VAL A 263 -17.50 -0.07 -19.51
C VAL A 263 -18.55 0.85 -18.86
N ASP A 264 -18.63 2.10 -19.30
CA ASP A 264 -19.52 3.16 -18.79
C ASP A 264 -21.01 2.76 -18.72
N LEU A 265 -21.50 1.95 -19.65
CA LEU A 265 -22.87 1.42 -19.63
C LEU A 265 -23.17 0.47 -18.47
N LYS A 266 -22.14 0.04 -17.73
CA LYS A 266 -22.23 -0.87 -16.59
C LYS A 266 -21.96 -0.19 -15.24
N LYS A 267 -21.88 1.14 -15.21
CA LYS A 267 -21.58 1.91 -14.00
C LYS A 267 -22.53 1.68 -12.82
N ASP A 268 -23.78 1.31 -13.12
CA ASP A 268 -24.88 1.07 -12.17
C ASP A 268 -25.25 -0.44 -12.05
N GLU A 269 -24.47 -1.34 -12.64
CA GLU A 269 -24.73 -2.78 -12.59
C GLU A 269 -24.43 -3.35 -11.19
N LYS A 270 -25.51 -3.70 -10.48
CA LYS A 270 -25.45 -4.15 -9.07
C LYS A 270 -24.52 -5.34 -8.86
N ALA A 271 -24.50 -6.29 -9.79
CA ALA A 271 -23.65 -7.49 -9.65
C ALA A 271 -22.16 -7.15 -9.65
N ILE A 272 -21.72 -6.19 -10.47
CA ILE A 272 -20.31 -5.74 -10.52
C ILE A 272 -19.96 -4.91 -9.28
N ILE A 273 -20.87 -4.01 -8.86
CA ILE A 273 -20.71 -3.21 -7.64
C ILE A 273 -20.59 -4.11 -6.41
N ASN A 274 -21.48 -5.11 -6.30
CA ASN A 274 -21.43 -6.08 -5.19
C ASN A 274 -20.15 -6.92 -5.21
N LEU A 275 -19.64 -7.30 -6.39
CA LEU A 275 -18.37 -8.02 -6.52
C LEU A 275 -17.21 -7.15 -6.01
N SER A 276 -17.10 -5.88 -6.46
CA SER A 276 -16.04 -4.98 -6.01
C SER A 276 -16.09 -4.71 -4.50
N ASN A 277 -17.30 -4.56 -3.93
CA ASN A 277 -17.50 -4.39 -2.48
C ASN A 277 -17.07 -5.63 -1.69
N ARG A 278 -17.40 -6.86 -2.15
CA ARG A 278 -16.95 -8.11 -1.52
C ARG A 278 -15.42 -8.25 -1.53
N LEU A 279 -14.79 -7.81 -2.62
CA LEU A 279 -13.33 -7.82 -2.77
C LEU A 279 -12.65 -6.64 -2.03
N LYS A 280 -13.43 -5.66 -1.56
CA LYS A 280 -12.93 -4.41 -0.95
C LYS A 280 -11.95 -3.65 -1.86
N VAL A 281 -12.28 -3.59 -3.15
CA VAL A 281 -11.47 -2.92 -4.16
C VAL A 281 -12.30 -1.87 -4.92
N GLN A 282 -11.61 -0.92 -5.56
CA GLN A 282 -12.28 0.12 -6.32
C GLN A 282 -12.95 -0.45 -7.58
N PHE A 283 -14.17 -0.01 -7.89
CA PHE A 283 -14.79 -0.21 -9.20
C PHE A 283 -14.46 0.97 -10.10
N LYS A 284 -13.75 0.71 -11.21
CA LYS A 284 -13.37 1.72 -12.21
C LYS A 284 -14.16 1.56 -13.50
N ILE A 285 -14.60 2.68 -14.02
CA ILE A 285 -15.32 2.76 -15.29
C ILE A 285 -14.35 3.24 -16.38
N VAL A 286 -14.34 2.53 -17.50
CA VAL A 286 -13.64 2.93 -18.73
C VAL A 286 -14.69 3.39 -19.73
N SER A 287 -14.51 4.56 -20.31
CA SER A 287 -15.43 5.11 -21.31
C SER A 287 -15.32 4.35 -22.62
N ARG A 288 -16.42 4.34 -23.39
CA ARG A 288 -16.41 3.78 -24.75
C ARG A 288 -15.42 4.49 -25.67
N GLU A 289 -15.22 5.79 -25.47
CA GLU A 289 -14.24 6.58 -26.23
C GLU A 289 -12.79 6.10 -25.98
N GLU A 290 -12.44 5.72 -24.75
CA GLU A 290 -11.15 5.13 -24.44
C GLU A 290 -11.02 3.74 -25.05
N ILE A 291 -12.09 2.93 -25.01
CA ILE A 291 -12.10 1.58 -25.63
C ILE A 291 -11.89 1.69 -27.14
N LEU A 292 -12.56 2.62 -27.84
CA LEU A 292 -12.42 2.83 -29.28
C LEU A 292 -10.97 3.11 -29.70
N LYS A 293 -10.17 3.75 -28.86
CA LYS A 293 -8.74 4.05 -29.15
C LYS A 293 -7.87 2.79 -29.21
N VAL A 294 -8.30 1.70 -28.63
CA VAL A 294 -7.51 0.46 -28.51
C VAL A 294 -8.21 -0.78 -29.07
N GLU A 295 -9.49 -0.69 -29.50
CA GLU A 295 -10.30 -1.85 -29.87
C GLU A 295 -9.76 -2.64 -31.07
N ASP A 296 -8.98 -2.02 -31.94
CA ASP A 296 -8.37 -2.68 -33.10
C ASP A 296 -7.32 -3.76 -32.70
N LYS A 297 -6.87 -3.74 -31.46
CA LYS A 297 -5.93 -4.72 -30.91
C LYS A 297 -6.60 -6.04 -30.51
N PHE A 298 -7.95 -6.09 -30.51
CA PHE A 298 -8.71 -7.19 -29.93
C PHE A 298 -9.68 -7.82 -30.94
N GLU A 299 -10.10 -9.04 -30.62
CA GLU A 299 -11.11 -9.75 -31.39
C GLU A 299 -12.42 -8.96 -31.47
N LYS A 300 -12.93 -8.74 -32.69
CA LYS A 300 -14.14 -7.97 -32.97
C LYS A 300 -15.39 -8.84 -32.85
N SER A 301 -16.42 -8.34 -32.17
CA SER A 301 -17.73 -8.98 -32.07
C SER A 301 -18.84 -8.02 -32.54
N GLU A 302 -19.48 -8.34 -33.66
CA GLU A 302 -20.58 -7.57 -34.19
C GLU A 302 -21.78 -7.53 -33.24
N PHE A 303 -21.99 -8.60 -32.46
CA PHE A 303 -23.05 -8.62 -31.46
C PHE A 303 -22.81 -7.57 -30.36
N VAL A 304 -21.57 -7.46 -29.86
CA VAL A 304 -21.19 -6.46 -28.83
C VAL A 304 -21.28 -5.06 -29.43
N LYS A 305 -20.84 -4.85 -30.67
CA LYS A 305 -20.92 -3.57 -31.36
C LYS A 305 -22.37 -3.05 -31.48
N LYS A 306 -23.30 -3.93 -31.87
CA LYS A 306 -24.74 -3.56 -31.96
C LYS A 306 -25.34 -3.23 -30.58
N SER A 307 -24.87 -3.87 -29.50
CA SER A 307 -25.47 -3.72 -28.18
C SER A 307 -24.85 -2.57 -27.36
N ILE A 308 -23.55 -2.29 -27.54
CA ILE A 308 -22.76 -1.42 -26.65
C ILE A 308 -22.05 -0.29 -27.41
N GLY A 309 -21.90 -0.42 -28.72
CA GLY A 309 -21.22 0.57 -29.58
C GLY A 309 -19.74 0.34 -29.79
N VAL A 310 -19.15 -0.67 -29.12
CA VAL A 310 -17.75 -1.11 -29.25
C VAL A 310 -17.67 -2.61 -29.57
N TYR A 311 -16.61 -3.07 -30.25
CA TYR A 311 -16.49 -4.48 -30.66
C TYR A 311 -16.14 -5.44 -29.50
N SER A 312 -15.48 -4.96 -28.47
CA SER A 312 -15.11 -5.73 -27.28
C SER A 312 -15.10 -4.83 -26.04
N VAL A 313 -15.35 -5.40 -24.87
CA VAL A 313 -15.36 -4.66 -23.59
C VAL A 313 -14.24 -5.15 -22.69
N VAL A 314 -14.23 -6.44 -22.39
CA VAL A 314 -13.43 -7.01 -21.31
C VAL A 314 -11.92 -6.87 -21.55
N ASP A 315 -11.45 -7.29 -22.74
CA ASP A 315 -10.02 -7.22 -23.05
C ASP A 315 -9.52 -5.75 -23.15
N PRO A 316 -10.23 -4.81 -23.83
CA PRO A 316 -9.87 -3.40 -23.83
C PRO A 316 -9.83 -2.79 -22.42
N VAL A 317 -10.82 -3.07 -21.57
CA VAL A 317 -10.85 -2.57 -20.18
C VAL A 317 -9.66 -3.10 -19.37
N SER A 318 -9.38 -4.42 -19.46
CA SER A 318 -8.18 -4.97 -18.82
C SER A 318 -6.90 -4.31 -19.32
N TYR A 319 -6.78 -4.11 -20.64
CA TYR A 319 -5.61 -3.51 -21.27
C TYR A 319 -5.41 -2.06 -20.82
N ILE A 320 -6.47 -1.26 -20.84
CA ILE A 320 -6.40 0.16 -20.42
C ILE A 320 -6.00 0.28 -18.95
N LEU A 321 -6.71 -0.44 -18.07
CA LEU A 321 -6.50 -0.35 -16.63
C LEU A 321 -5.15 -0.94 -16.17
N SER A 322 -4.59 -1.90 -16.92
CA SER A 322 -3.29 -2.51 -16.61
C SER A 322 -2.09 -1.80 -17.27
N GLY A 323 -2.33 -0.73 -18.01
CA GLY A 323 -1.25 -0.07 -18.77
C GLY A 323 -0.70 -0.94 -19.91
N GLY A 324 -1.54 -1.79 -20.51
CA GLY A 324 -1.20 -2.61 -21.68
C GLY A 324 -0.79 -4.05 -21.40
N ASN A 325 -0.83 -4.50 -20.15
CA ASN A 325 -0.32 -5.81 -19.76
C ASN A 325 -1.45 -6.81 -19.45
N LEU A 326 -1.93 -7.52 -20.47
CA LEU A 326 -2.89 -8.62 -20.33
C LEU A 326 -2.19 -9.90 -19.89
N ILE A 327 -2.78 -10.63 -18.95
CA ILE A 327 -2.24 -11.90 -18.45
C ILE A 327 -3.12 -13.10 -18.76
N ALA A 328 -4.38 -12.89 -19.16
CA ALA A 328 -5.27 -13.94 -19.60
C ALA A 328 -6.29 -13.41 -20.60
N ASN A 329 -6.61 -14.20 -21.62
CA ASN A 329 -7.71 -13.93 -22.53
C ASN A 329 -9.06 -13.99 -21.82
N LYS A 330 -10.03 -13.24 -22.34
CA LYS A 330 -11.41 -13.24 -21.84
C LYS A 330 -11.98 -14.66 -21.77
N THR A 331 -12.68 -14.94 -20.68
CA THR A 331 -13.40 -16.20 -20.46
C THR A 331 -14.88 -15.93 -20.25
N LYS A 332 -15.75 -16.66 -20.94
CA LYS A 332 -17.21 -16.48 -20.91
C LYS A 332 -17.88 -17.51 -20.00
N TYR A 333 -18.83 -17.02 -19.19
CA TYR A 333 -19.66 -17.81 -18.27
C TYR A 333 -21.11 -17.35 -18.44
N LYS A 334 -22.07 -18.22 -18.76
CA LYS A 334 -23.53 -17.97 -18.69
C LYS A 334 -23.98 -16.48 -18.83
N GLY A 335 -23.41 -15.75 -19.77
CA GLY A 335 -23.70 -14.31 -19.98
C GLY A 335 -22.80 -13.32 -19.21
N ILE A 336 -21.80 -13.83 -18.48
CA ILE A 336 -20.76 -13.05 -17.82
C ILE A 336 -19.43 -13.30 -18.55
N THR A 337 -18.57 -12.31 -18.61
CA THR A 337 -17.24 -12.44 -19.22
C THR A 337 -16.24 -11.78 -18.27
N PHE A 338 -15.13 -12.47 -18.02
CA PHE A 338 -14.00 -11.97 -17.22
C PHE A 338 -12.73 -11.88 -18.06
N GLY A 339 -11.88 -10.92 -17.72
CA GLY A 339 -10.53 -10.77 -18.25
C GLY A 339 -9.58 -10.29 -17.16
N LEU A 340 -8.28 -10.54 -17.36
CA LEU A 340 -7.24 -10.20 -16.39
C LEU A 340 -6.12 -9.39 -17.04
N GLY A 341 -5.72 -8.34 -16.35
CA GLY A 341 -4.49 -7.59 -16.60
C GLY A 341 -3.63 -7.53 -15.34
N ARG A 342 -2.36 -7.17 -15.49
CA ARG A 342 -1.45 -6.95 -14.35
C ARG A 342 -0.92 -5.52 -14.38
N LEU A 343 -1.03 -4.79 -13.28
CA LEU A 343 -0.37 -3.52 -13.08
C LEU A 343 1.16 -3.72 -13.11
N LYS A 344 1.88 -2.71 -13.60
CA LYS A 344 3.36 -2.72 -13.64
C LYS A 344 3.93 -2.44 -12.27
#